data_b599c16e0d5b5383e88f333797d0e704
#
_entry.id   b599c16e0d5b5383e88f333797d0e704
#
_cell.length_a   1.000
_cell.length_b   1.000
_cell.length_c   1.000
_cell.angle_alpha   90.00
_cell.angle_beta   90.00
_cell.angle_gamma   90.00
#
_symmetry.space_group_name_H-M   'P 1'
#
loop_
_entity.id
_entity.type
_entity.pdbx_description
1 polymer ?
#
loop_
_entity_poly.entity_id
_entity_poly.type
_entity_poly.pdbx_seq_one_letter_code
_entity_poly.pdbx_strand_id
1 'polypeptide(L)'
;MCIRDRTITNFEGKKLMIVSFLEGKAKQNLSPSNCKSIGSEIAKMHELTKNLKLKRQNDLSINSWRKLFNSVKDKCENIHKDLPRLIEENLNDVEKNWPKNLPRGIIHADLFQDNIFFIQEKFSGVIDFYFSCEDFFAFEIAICFNALCFDGLKSNLSFNVTKAKNFIDGYTSVRKLSHEELNNIKILSQGAALRFLLTRVFDALNKVEGAIVKIKDPMEYLKRLEFHKNAKNHEDYFF
;
A
#
# COMPACT_ATOMS: atom_id res chain seq x y z
N MET A 1 -18.90 3.25 21.22
CA MET A 1 -19.13 2.80 22.61
C MET A 1 -17.83 3.01 23.38
N CYS A 2 -17.78 4.01 24.23
CA CYS A 2 -16.61 4.27 25.06
C CYS A 2 -16.79 3.55 26.40
N ILE A 3 -15.90 2.63 26.72
CA ILE A 3 -15.88 2.04 28.06
C ILE A 3 -15.19 3.04 28.99
N ARG A 4 -15.97 3.81 29.75
CA ARG A 4 -15.48 4.82 30.73
C ARG A 4 -14.46 5.78 30.13
N ASP A 5 -14.84 6.52 29.08
CA ASP A 5 -14.04 7.57 28.43
C ASP A 5 -12.66 7.11 27.89
N ARG A 6 -12.44 5.80 27.77
CA ARG A 6 -11.22 5.21 27.19
C ARG A 6 -11.56 4.42 25.93
N THR A 7 -10.97 4.80 24.82
CA THR A 7 -11.08 4.08 23.56
C THR A 7 -10.16 2.87 23.50
N ILE A 8 -9.11 2.82 24.33
CA ILE A 8 -8.13 1.74 24.38
C ILE A 8 -8.02 1.22 25.79
N THR A 9 -8.08 -0.10 25.97
CA THR A 9 -7.84 -0.81 27.25
C THR A 9 -6.70 -1.82 27.09
N ASN A 10 -6.18 -2.32 28.23
CA ASN A 10 -5.22 -3.43 28.24
C ASN A 10 -5.95 -4.71 28.64
N PHE A 11 -5.70 -5.78 27.89
CA PHE A 11 -6.16 -7.11 28.20
C PHE A 11 -5.03 -8.10 27.99
N GLU A 12 -4.65 -8.84 29.00
CA GLU A 12 -3.53 -9.82 28.98
C GLU A 12 -2.24 -9.24 28.37
N GLY A 13 -1.88 -8.02 28.77
CA GLY A 13 -0.67 -7.34 28.29
C GLY A 13 -0.75 -6.77 26.87
N LYS A 14 -1.88 -6.94 26.18
CA LYS A 14 -2.13 -6.41 24.83
C LYS A 14 -3.10 -5.24 24.88
N LYS A 15 -2.96 -4.30 23.94
CA LYS A 15 -3.92 -3.21 23.76
C LYS A 15 -5.13 -3.72 23.00
N LEU A 16 -6.32 -3.46 23.58
CA LEU A 16 -7.62 -3.81 23.00
C LEU A 16 -8.41 -2.53 22.72
N MET A 17 -9.05 -2.48 21.56
CA MET A 17 -9.98 -1.42 21.17
C MET A 17 -11.29 -2.06 20.67
N ILE A 18 -12.42 -1.54 21.12
CA ILE A 18 -13.74 -1.94 20.63
C ILE A 18 -14.27 -0.79 19.78
N VAL A 19 -14.58 -1.08 18.54
CA VAL A 19 -15.15 -0.12 17.58
C VAL A 19 -16.52 -0.59 17.10
N SER A 20 -17.33 0.31 16.55
CA SER A 20 -18.58 -0.06 15.89
C SER A 20 -18.29 -0.98 14.71
N PHE A 21 -19.17 -1.97 14.51
CA PHE A 21 -19.07 -2.87 13.37
C PHE A 21 -19.30 -2.09 12.07
N LEU A 22 -18.38 -2.26 11.12
CA LEU A 22 -18.53 -1.70 9.78
C LEU A 22 -19.36 -2.66 8.92
N GLU A 23 -20.51 -2.22 8.48
CA GLU A 23 -21.37 -3.00 7.57
C GLU A 23 -20.75 -3.08 6.17
N GLY A 24 -20.99 -4.18 5.48
CA GLY A 24 -20.51 -4.40 4.12
C GLY A 24 -19.58 -5.60 4.00
N LYS A 25 -19.01 -5.76 2.83
CA LYS A 25 -18.07 -6.86 2.50
C LYS A 25 -16.95 -6.34 1.59
N ALA A 26 -15.78 -6.92 1.73
CA ALA A 26 -14.69 -6.77 0.79
C ALA A 26 -15.04 -7.39 -0.56
N LYS A 27 -14.60 -6.74 -1.66
CA LYS A 27 -14.79 -7.24 -3.04
C LYS A 27 -13.49 -7.83 -3.55
N GLN A 28 -13.55 -9.04 -4.09
CA GLN A 28 -12.40 -9.66 -4.74
C GLN A 28 -12.04 -9.00 -6.07
N ASN A 29 -13.04 -8.51 -6.82
CA ASN A 29 -12.86 -7.85 -8.10
C ASN A 29 -13.46 -6.44 -8.02
N LEU A 30 -12.62 -5.44 -8.11
CA LEU A 30 -13.03 -4.04 -8.13
C LEU A 30 -13.30 -3.60 -9.59
N SER A 31 -14.43 -2.93 -9.80
CA SER A 31 -14.70 -2.25 -11.06
C SER A 31 -13.97 -0.89 -11.12
N PRO A 32 -13.81 -0.27 -12.30
CA PRO A 32 -13.30 1.10 -12.40
C PRO A 32 -14.11 2.10 -11.56
N SER A 33 -15.44 1.94 -11.47
CA SER A 33 -16.28 2.82 -10.63
C SER A 33 -16.03 2.62 -9.14
N ASN A 34 -15.73 1.39 -8.69
CA ASN A 34 -15.30 1.14 -7.32
C ASN A 34 -13.97 1.86 -7.03
N CYS A 35 -13.00 1.77 -7.97
CA CYS A 35 -11.72 2.47 -7.84
C CYS A 35 -11.92 4.00 -7.76
N LYS A 36 -12.84 4.57 -8.54
CA LYS A 36 -13.19 6.00 -8.46
C LYS A 36 -13.73 6.38 -7.08
N SER A 37 -14.64 5.58 -6.53
CA SER A 37 -15.18 5.81 -5.19
C SER A 37 -14.09 5.72 -4.13
N ILE A 38 -13.23 4.70 -4.19
CA ILE A 38 -12.09 4.54 -3.27
C ILE A 38 -11.19 5.78 -3.35
N GLY A 39 -10.80 6.21 -4.54
CA GLY A 39 -9.94 7.38 -4.74
C GLY A 39 -10.51 8.64 -4.07
N SER A 40 -11.82 8.89 -4.25
CA SER A 40 -12.50 10.02 -3.61
C SER A 40 -12.49 9.94 -2.08
N GLU A 41 -12.78 8.77 -1.50
CA GLU A 41 -12.82 8.61 -0.04
C GLU A 41 -11.42 8.69 0.60
N ILE A 42 -10.39 8.15 -0.06
CA ILE A 42 -9.00 8.28 0.39
C ILE A 42 -8.55 9.74 0.34
N ALA A 43 -8.92 10.49 -0.71
CA ALA A 43 -8.63 11.91 -0.78
C ALA A 43 -9.30 12.70 0.36
N LYS A 44 -10.55 12.36 0.72
CA LYS A 44 -11.23 12.95 1.89
C LYS A 44 -10.50 12.64 3.18
N MET A 45 -10.05 11.40 3.37
CA MET A 45 -9.26 11.00 4.54
C MET A 45 -7.97 11.84 4.63
N HIS A 46 -7.26 12.01 3.53
CA HIS A 46 -6.04 12.83 3.46
C HIS A 46 -6.33 14.31 3.81
N GLU A 47 -7.40 14.89 3.23
CA GLU A 47 -7.78 16.27 3.52
C GLU A 47 -8.18 16.49 4.99
N LEU A 48 -8.91 15.55 5.58
CA LEU A 48 -9.30 15.60 6.99
C LEU A 48 -8.10 15.47 7.94
N THR A 49 -7.08 14.71 7.54
CA THR A 49 -5.96 14.38 8.42
C THR A 49 -4.72 15.25 8.20
N LYS A 50 -4.66 16.05 7.15
CA LYS A 50 -3.48 16.88 6.80
C LYS A 50 -3.00 17.83 7.92
N ASN A 51 -3.90 18.25 8.80
CA ASN A 51 -3.60 19.17 9.91
C ASN A 51 -3.56 18.47 11.28
N LEU A 52 -3.69 17.15 11.32
CA LEU A 52 -3.59 16.40 12.57
C LEU A 52 -2.16 16.43 13.10
N LYS A 53 -2.03 16.75 14.38
CA LYS A 53 -0.73 16.76 15.08
C LYS A 53 -0.30 15.36 15.56
N LEU A 54 -1.00 14.31 15.14
CA LEU A 54 -0.64 12.93 15.45
C LEU A 54 0.58 12.54 14.62
N LYS A 55 1.62 12.04 15.29
CA LYS A 55 2.84 11.59 14.64
C LYS A 55 3.09 10.14 14.97
N ARG A 56 3.00 9.30 13.98
CA ARG A 56 3.53 7.94 13.99
C ARG A 56 4.41 7.78 12.77
N GLN A 57 5.68 7.48 12.98
CA GLN A 57 6.60 7.22 11.87
C GLN A 57 6.18 5.95 11.12
N ASN A 58 6.47 5.92 9.83
CA ASN A 58 6.30 4.72 9.02
C ASN A 58 7.44 3.74 9.31
N ASP A 59 7.15 2.69 10.06
CA ASP A 59 8.11 1.64 10.39
C ASP A 59 8.56 0.83 9.16
N LEU A 60 7.73 0.83 8.10
CA LEU A 60 8.02 0.20 6.81
C LEU A 60 8.35 1.25 5.73
N SER A 61 9.09 2.28 6.10
CA SER A 61 9.59 3.32 5.18
C SER A 61 10.89 2.88 4.50
N ILE A 62 11.32 3.67 3.53
CA ILE A 62 12.59 3.47 2.82
C ILE A 62 13.79 3.23 3.76
N ASN A 63 13.80 3.88 4.93
CA ASN A 63 14.88 3.74 5.91
C ASN A 63 14.97 2.33 6.53
N SER A 64 13.90 1.54 6.47
CA SER A 64 13.83 0.17 7.01
C SER A 64 14.03 -0.91 5.93
N TRP A 65 13.78 -0.60 4.65
CA TRP A 65 13.80 -1.61 3.58
C TRP A 65 15.18 -2.26 3.39
N ARG A 66 16.26 -1.48 3.45
CA ARG A 66 17.64 -2.00 3.36
C ARG A 66 17.96 -2.96 4.52
N LYS A 67 17.53 -2.62 5.72
CA LYS A 67 17.72 -3.50 6.90
C LYS A 67 16.93 -4.79 6.74
N LEU A 68 15.67 -4.69 6.29
CA LEU A 68 14.82 -5.85 6.05
C LEU A 68 15.43 -6.77 4.98
N PHE A 69 15.89 -6.20 3.86
CA PHE A 69 16.58 -6.97 2.82
C PHE A 69 17.82 -7.69 3.36
N ASN A 70 18.70 -6.97 4.07
CA ASN A 70 19.92 -7.55 4.62
C ASN A 70 19.65 -8.73 5.57
N SER A 71 18.51 -8.72 6.27
CA SER A 71 18.13 -9.83 7.17
C SER A 71 17.72 -11.11 6.47
N VAL A 72 17.40 -11.05 5.17
CA VAL A 72 16.92 -12.18 4.36
C VAL A 72 17.75 -12.46 3.11
N LYS A 73 18.71 -11.59 2.77
CA LYS A 73 19.46 -11.60 1.51
C LYS A 73 20.03 -12.97 1.17
N ASP A 74 20.71 -13.60 2.12
CA ASP A 74 21.40 -14.89 1.92
C ASP A 74 20.45 -16.07 1.69
N LYS A 75 19.15 -15.89 2.00
CA LYS A 75 18.12 -16.91 1.84
C LYS A 75 17.18 -16.63 0.67
N CYS A 76 17.27 -15.46 0.02
CA CYS A 76 16.37 -15.08 -1.07
C CYS A 76 16.42 -16.03 -2.26
N GLU A 77 17.59 -16.63 -2.55
CA GLU A 77 17.75 -17.60 -3.64
C GLU A 77 16.90 -18.86 -3.44
N ASN A 78 16.52 -19.20 -2.22
CA ASN A 78 15.58 -20.29 -1.93
C ASN A 78 14.17 -20.04 -2.49
N ILE A 79 13.83 -18.77 -2.77
CA ILE A 79 12.56 -18.39 -3.40
C ILE A 79 12.74 -18.29 -4.91
N HIS A 80 13.78 -17.57 -5.37
CA HIS A 80 14.09 -17.41 -6.79
C HIS A 80 15.55 -16.98 -6.96
N LYS A 81 16.26 -17.63 -7.90
CA LYS A 81 17.71 -17.46 -8.12
C LYS A 81 18.16 -16.00 -8.27
N ASP A 82 17.43 -15.20 -9.04
CA ASP A 82 17.80 -13.80 -9.31
C ASP A 82 17.24 -12.81 -8.29
N LEU A 83 16.47 -13.26 -7.30
CA LEU A 83 15.75 -12.38 -6.39
C LEU A 83 16.67 -11.44 -5.61
N PRO A 84 17.82 -11.88 -5.04
CA PRO A 84 18.73 -10.98 -4.34
C PRO A 84 19.22 -9.82 -5.21
N ARG A 85 19.63 -10.12 -6.44
CA ARG A 85 20.13 -9.13 -7.40
C ARG A 85 19.04 -8.14 -7.79
N LEU A 86 17.83 -8.64 -8.11
CA LEU A 86 16.70 -7.80 -8.49
C LEU A 86 16.26 -6.86 -7.36
N ILE A 87 16.23 -7.36 -6.13
CA ILE A 87 15.92 -6.51 -4.96
C ILE A 87 17.00 -5.46 -4.77
N GLU A 88 18.29 -5.83 -4.84
CA GLU A 88 19.42 -4.92 -4.65
C GLU A 88 19.39 -3.78 -5.66
N GLU A 89 19.22 -4.10 -6.96
CA GLU A 89 19.13 -3.09 -8.04
C GLU A 89 17.99 -2.09 -7.80
N ASN A 90 16.81 -2.60 -7.44
CA ASN A 90 15.64 -1.75 -7.19
C ASN A 90 15.77 -0.94 -5.90
N LEU A 91 16.38 -1.47 -4.84
CA LEU A 91 16.69 -0.71 -3.63
C LEU A 91 17.62 0.46 -3.94
N ASN A 92 18.69 0.21 -4.68
CA ASN A 92 19.66 1.25 -5.04
C ASN A 92 18.99 2.37 -5.86
N ASP A 93 18.11 2.02 -6.80
CA ASP A 93 17.37 2.99 -7.61
C ASP A 93 16.40 3.81 -6.75
N VAL A 94 15.62 3.14 -5.92
CA VAL A 94 14.63 3.80 -5.06
C VAL A 94 15.32 4.68 -4.00
N GLU A 95 16.38 4.22 -3.35
CA GLU A 95 17.13 5.00 -2.36
C GLU A 95 17.74 6.27 -2.96
N LYS A 96 18.25 6.18 -4.20
CA LYS A 96 18.84 7.32 -4.92
C LYS A 96 17.80 8.36 -5.31
N ASN A 97 16.62 7.92 -5.73
CA ASN A 97 15.60 8.76 -6.36
C ASN A 97 14.38 9.06 -5.46
N TRP A 98 14.37 8.60 -4.19
CA TRP A 98 13.24 8.81 -3.30
C TRP A 98 13.01 10.29 -3.01
N PRO A 99 11.77 10.79 -3.17
CA PRO A 99 11.47 12.18 -2.91
C PRO A 99 11.67 12.54 -1.43
N LYS A 100 12.07 13.79 -1.19
CA LYS A 100 12.30 14.29 0.17
C LYS A 100 11.15 15.16 0.68
N ASN A 101 10.54 15.91 -0.21
CA ASN A 101 9.55 16.94 0.12
C ASN A 101 8.31 16.78 -0.75
N LEU A 102 7.34 15.98 -0.29
CA LEU A 102 6.02 15.90 -0.90
C LEU A 102 4.96 16.21 0.18
N PRO A 103 3.75 16.61 -0.22
CA PRO A 103 2.63 16.76 0.69
C PRO A 103 2.41 15.47 1.49
N ARG A 104 2.28 15.61 2.81
CA ARG A 104 2.22 14.48 3.73
C ARG A 104 1.16 14.68 4.82
N GLY A 105 0.78 13.58 5.42
CA GLY A 105 -0.15 13.48 6.54
C GLY A 105 -0.37 12.03 6.91
N ILE A 106 -1.48 11.75 7.57
CA ILE A 106 -1.81 10.37 7.95
C ILE A 106 -2.29 9.61 6.72
N ILE A 107 -1.64 8.51 6.43
CA ILE A 107 -2.02 7.52 5.42
C ILE A 107 -2.39 6.21 6.10
N HIS A 108 -3.21 5.39 5.44
CA HIS A 108 -3.56 4.05 5.93
C HIS A 108 -2.39 3.07 5.80
N ALA A 109 -1.63 3.19 4.74
CA ALA A 109 -0.41 2.43 4.42
C ALA A 109 -0.61 0.92 4.15
N ASP A 110 -1.85 0.41 4.15
CA ASP A 110 -2.16 -1.01 3.88
C ASP A 110 -3.53 -1.19 3.19
N LEU A 111 -3.82 -0.34 2.19
CA LEU A 111 -5.10 -0.35 1.48
C LEU A 111 -5.16 -1.45 0.42
N PHE A 112 -5.43 -2.66 0.88
CA PHE A 112 -5.77 -3.82 0.05
C PHE A 112 -7.28 -3.99 -0.09
N GLN A 113 -7.69 -4.80 -1.06
CA GLN A 113 -9.11 -5.09 -1.32
C GLN A 113 -9.83 -5.66 -0.10
N ASP A 114 -9.17 -6.49 0.70
CA ASP A 114 -9.67 -7.09 1.93
C ASP A 114 -9.91 -6.09 3.06
N ASN A 115 -9.31 -4.90 3.00
CA ASN A 115 -9.49 -3.81 3.96
C ASN A 115 -10.54 -2.77 3.52
N ILE A 116 -11.14 -2.91 2.33
CA ILE A 116 -12.08 -1.95 1.74
C ILE A 116 -13.45 -2.58 1.58
N PHE A 117 -14.46 -2.03 2.26
CA PHE A 117 -15.79 -2.60 2.35
C PHE A 117 -16.81 -1.82 1.51
N PHE A 118 -17.74 -2.57 0.92
CA PHE A 118 -18.85 -2.09 0.13
C PHE A 118 -20.17 -2.68 0.61
N ILE A 119 -21.23 -1.87 0.55
CA ILE A 119 -22.61 -2.34 0.61
C ILE A 119 -23.14 -2.27 -0.82
N GLN A 120 -23.38 -3.42 -1.45
CA GLN A 120 -23.62 -3.51 -2.89
C GLN A 120 -22.47 -2.87 -3.69
N GLU A 121 -22.73 -1.75 -4.42
CA GLU A 121 -21.73 -1.02 -5.19
C GLU A 121 -21.24 0.26 -4.48
N LYS A 122 -21.80 0.60 -3.31
CA LYS A 122 -21.43 1.82 -2.57
C LYS A 122 -20.31 1.52 -1.60
N PHE A 123 -19.28 2.35 -1.61
CA PHE A 123 -18.22 2.34 -0.61
C PHE A 123 -18.83 2.51 0.79
N SER A 124 -18.46 1.63 1.71
CA SER A 124 -18.93 1.64 3.09
C SER A 124 -17.86 2.19 4.03
N GLY A 125 -16.63 1.77 3.87
CA GLY A 125 -15.51 2.23 4.69
C GLY A 125 -14.28 1.36 4.54
N VAL A 126 -13.29 1.66 5.38
CA VAL A 126 -12.04 0.91 5.48
C VAL A 126 -11.79 0.43 6.89
N ILE A 127 -11.09 -0.68 7.02
CA ILE A 127 -10.71 -1.32 8.29
C ILE A 127 -9.20 -1.52 8.33
N ASP A 128 -8.70 -1.95 9.47
CA ASP A 128 -7.29 -2.32 9.70
C ASP A 128 -6.29 -1.16 9.57
N PHE A 129 -6.47 -0.16 10.39
CA PHE A 129 -5.54 0.98 10.51
C PHE A 129 -4.24 0.68 11.26
N TYR A 130 -3.86 -0.60 11.38
CA TYR A 130 -2.68 -1.01 12.15
C TYR A 130 -1.39 -0.38 11.63
N PHE A 131 -1.23 -0.24 10.32
CA PHE A 131 -0.06 0.35 9.66
C PHE A 131 -0.17 1.86 9.43
N SER A 132 -1.28 2.49 9.81
CA SER A 132 -1.45 3.93 9.59
C SER A 132 -0.33 4.75 10.22
N CYS A 133 0.22 5.68 9.45
CA CYS A 133 1.40 6.44 9.82
C CYS A 133 1.42 7.80 9.10
N GLU A 134 2.35 8.67 9.48
CA GLU A 134 2.62 9.91 8.75
C GLU A 134 3.58 9.62 7.59
N ASP A 135 3.08 9.77 6.34
CA ASP A 135 3.90 9.65 5.13
C ASP A 135 3.33 10.50 3.99
N PHE A 136 3.92 10.42 2.79
CA PHE A 136 3.44 11.15 1.62
C PHE A 136 2.07 10.65 1.18
N PHE A 137 1.14 11.57 0.90
CA PHE A 137 -0.16 11.22 0.34
C PHE A 137 -0.03 10.48 -1.01
N ALA A 138 0.92 10.89 -1.84
CA ALA A 138 1.21 10.21 -3.10
C ALA A 138 1.75 8.78 -2.89
N PHE A 139 2.34 8.44 -1.75
CA PHE A 139 2.76 7.08 -1.42
C PHE A 139 1.55 6.17 -1.15
N GLU A 140 0.48 6.68 -0.52
CA GLU A 140 -0.77 5.93 -0.40
C GLU A 140 -1.40 5.63 -1.78
N ILE A 141 -1.37 6.59 -2.70
CA ILE A 141 -1.83 6.38 -4.09
C ILE A 141 -1.00 5.25 -4.74
N ALA A 142 0.31 5.28 -4.55
CA ALA A 142 1.21 4.25 -5.06
C ALA A 142 0.92 2.85 -4.47
N ILE A 143 0.58 2.77 -3.18
CA ILE A 143 0.12 1.54 -2.53
C ILE A 143 -1.20 1.07 -3.16
N CYS A 144 -2.17 1.97 -3.35
CA CYS A 144 -3.44 1.65 -4.00
C CYS A 144 -3.25 1.16 -5.44
N PHE A 145 -2.35 1.75 -6.23
CA PHE A 145 -2.04 1.26 -7.57
C PHE A 145 -1.55 -0.18 -7.54
N ASN A 146 -0.63 -0.49 -6.65
CA ASN A 146 -0.13 -1.85 -6.47
C ASN A 146 -1.20 -2.84 -6.01
N ALA A 147 -2.07 -2.44 -5.12
CA ALA A 147 -3.04 -3.33 -4.48
C ALA A 147 -4.33 -3.50 -5.30
N LEU A 148 -4.79 -2.45 -6.02
CA LEU A 148 -6.13 -2.37 -6.59
C LEU A 148 -6.15 -2.31 -8.12
N CYS A 149 -5.03 -1.90 -8.76
CA CYS A 149 -5.00 -1.63 -10.20
C CYS A 149 -4.23 -2.70 -11.00
N PHE A 150 -4.00 -3.87 -10.45
CA PHE A 150 -3.49 -5.02 -11.20
C PHE A 150 -4.57 -6.09 -11.31
N ASP A 151 -4.73 -6.62 -12.50
CA ASP A 151 -5.63 -7.74 -12.82
C ASP A 151 -4.85 -8.98 -13.20
N GLY A 152 -5.50 -10.14 -13.06
CA GLY A 152 -4.89 -11.42 -13.35
C GLY A 152 -4.14 -12.02 -12.16
N LEU A 153 -3.54 -13.17 -12.38
CA LEU A 153 -2.78 -13.92 -11.38
C LEU A 153 -1.47 -14.40 -11.99
N LYS A 154 -0.40 -14.40 -11.20
CA LYS A 154 0.91 -14.97 -11.59
C LYS A 154 1.40 -14.46 -12.95
N SER A 155 1.47 -15.36 -13.98
CA SER A 155 2.02 -15.03 -15.29
C SER A 155 1.21 -13.99 -16.07
N ASN A 156 -0.10 -13.90 -15.82
CA ASN A 156 -1.03 -13.00 -16.52
C ASN A 156 -1.31 -11.72 -15.74
N LEU A 157 -0.49 -11.39 -14.74
CA LEU A 157 -0.64 -10.17 -13.98
C LEU A 157 -0.32 -8.95 -14.86
N SER A 158 -1.26 -8.03 -14.99
CA SER A 158 -1.12 -6.81 -15.80
C SER A 158 -1.70 -5.60 -15.08
N PHE A 159 -1.09 -4.44 -15.30
CA PHE A 159 -1.59 -3.19 -14.76
C PHE A 159 -2.82 -2.72 -15.55
N ASN A 160 -3.88 -2.36 -14.85
CA ASN A 160 -5.13 -1.87 -15.42
C ASN A 160 -5.18 -0.33 -15.35
N VAL A 161 -4.79 0.30 -16.46
CA VAL A 161 -4.80 1.76 -16.62
C VAL A 161 -6.18 2.35 -16.38
N THR A 162 -7.26 1.67 -16.80
CA THR A 162 -8.63 2.15 -16.61
C THR A 162 -9.00 2.25 -15.13
N LYS A 163 -8.61 1.28 -14.31
CA LYS A 163 -8.80 1.33 -12.85
C LYS A 163 -7.99 2.45 -12.22
N ALA A 164 -6.73 2.58 -12.60
CA ALA A 164 -5.85 3.63 -12.07
C ALA A 164 -6.34 5.02 -12.46
N LYS A 165 -6.76 5.23 -13.71
CA LYS A 165 -7.36 6.48 -14.16
C LYS A 165 -8.61 6.84 -13.35
N ASN A 166 -9.53 5.89 -13.20
CA ASN A 166 -10.74 6.12 -12.39
C ASN A 166 -10.41 6.43 -10.92
N PHE A 167 -9.42 5.75 -10.33
CA PHE A 167 -8.95 6.06 -8.98
C PHE A 167 -8.45 7.50 -8.90
N ILE A 168 -7.59 7.93 -9.82
CA ILE A 168 -7.07 9.30 -9.88
C ILE A 168 -8.18 10.33 -10.14
N ASP A 169 -9.12 10.05 -11.04
CA ASP A 169 -10.28 10.92 -11.29
C ASP A 169 -11.11 11.13 -10.01
N GLY A 170 -11.33 10.05 -9.25
CA GLY A 170 -11.98 10.11 -7.93
C GLY A 170 -11.16 10.91 -6.92
N TYR A 171 -9.89 10.63 -6.80
CA TYR A 171 -8.98 11.30 -5.88
C TYR A 171 -8.88 12.80 -6.17
N THR A 172 -8.65 13.17 -7.42
CA THR A 172 -8.45 14.57 -7.85
C THR A 172 -9.74 15.39 -7.85
N SER A 173 -10.90 14.75 -7.80
CA SER A 173 -12.19 15.43 -7.56
C SER A 173 -12.28 16.07 -6.17
N VAL A 174 -11.45 15.61 -5.22
CA VAL A 174 -11.41 16.10 -3.82
C VAL A 174 -10.10 16.82 -3.52
N ARG A 175 -8.96 16.22 -3.86
CA ARG A 175 -7.62 16.75 -3.61
C ARG A 175 -6.79 16.73 -4.89
N LYS A 176 -6.36 17.90 -5.34
CA LYS A 176 -5.48 18.02 -6.52
C LYS A 176 -4.08 17.51 -6.20
N LEU A 177 -3.47 16.84 -7.18
CA LEU A 177 -2.06 16.45 -7.12
C LEU A 177 -1.18 17.59 -7.66
N SER A 178 -0.08 17.85 -6.98
CA SER A 178 0.95 18.76 -7.48
C SER A 178 1.76 18.12 -8.61
N HIS A 179 2.45 18.93 -9.42
CA HIS A 179 3.38 18.41 -10.42
C HIS A 179 4.46 17.53 -9.80
N GLU A 180 4.93 17.87 -8.61
CA GLU A 180 5.94 17.09 -7.91
C GLU A 180 5.41 15.72 -7.47
N GLU A 181 4.16 15.63 -7.00
CA GLU A 181 3.52 14.35 -6.71
C GLU A 181 3.38 13.50 -7.96
N LEU A 182 2.91 14.09 -9.08
CA LEU A 182 2.78 13.40 -10.38
C LEU A 182 4.13 12.88 -10.88
N ASN A 183 5.18 13.70 -10.86
CA ASN A 183 6.52 13.32 -11.32
C ASN A 183 7.13 12.19 -10.47
N ASN A 184 6.69 12.02 -9.23
CA ASN A 184 7.20 11.00 -8.33
C ASN A 184 6.31 9.74 -8.23
N ILE A 185 5.15 9.68 -8.93
CA ILE A 185 4.26 8.51 -8.89
C ILE A 185 4.98 7.21 -9.25
N LYS A 186 5.85 7.24 -10.27
CA LYS A 186 6.63 6.07 -10.69
C LYS A 186 7.52 5.55 -9.56
N ILE A 187 8.38 6.39 -9.01
CA ILE A 187 9.34 5.96 -7.98
C ILE A 187 8.64 5.56 -6.69
N LEU A 188 7.54 6.21 -6.33
CA LEU A 188 6.72 5.84 -5.19
C LEU A 188 6.04 4.48 -5.40
N SER A 189 5.54 4.21 -6.62
CA SER A 189 4.91 2.92 -6.97
C SER A 189 5.92 1.77 -6.98
N GLN A 190 7.13 2.03 -7.47
CA GLN A 190 8.26 1.11 -7.39
C GLN A 190 8.63 0.82 -5.93
N GLY A 191 8.73 1.85 -5.09
CA GLY A 191 8.99 1.70 -3.66
C GLY A 191 7.89 0.95 -2.92
N ALA A 192 6.61 1.21 -3.23
CA ALA A 192 5.49 0.46 -2.67
C ALA A 192 5.55 -1.03 -3.05
N ALA A 193 5.82 -1.35 -4.33
CA ALA A 193 6.01 -2.73 -4.77
C ALA A 193 7.18 -3.40 -4.04
N LEU A 194 8.30 -2.69 -3.91
CA LEU A 194 9.49 -3.20 -3.22
C LEU A 194 9.22 -3.45 -1.72
N ARG A 195 8.52 -2.55 -1.04
CA ARG A 195 8.09 -2.73 0.35
C ARG A 195 7.34 -4.05 0.52
N PHE A 196 6.30 -4.29 -0.30
CA PHE A 196 5.49 -5.50 -0.18
C PHE A 196 6.23 -6.76 -0.66
N LEU A 197 7.12 -6.64 -1.64
CA LEU A 197 8.02 -7.74 -2.01
C LEU A 197 8.87 -8.16 -0.81
N LEU A 198 9.54 -7.20 -0.15
CA LEU A 198 10.42 -7.45 0.99
C LEU A 198 9.68 -8.07 2.18
N THR A 199 8.52 -7.55 2.55
CA THR A 199 7.73 -8.11 3.66
C THR A 199 7.27 -9.53 3.35
N ARG A 200 6.81 -9.82 2.13
CA ARG A 200 6.41 -11.16 1.71
C ARG A 200 7.59 -12.14 1.64
N VAL A 201 8.77 -11.69 1.20
CA VAL A 201 10.00 -12.49 1.23
C VAL A 201 10.36 -12.83 2.67
N PHE A 202 10.31 -11.83 3.57
CA PHE A 202 10.57 -12.05 4.99
C PHE A 202 9.61 -13.08 5.59
N ASP A 203 8.31 -12.94 5.35
CA ASP A 203 7.28 -13.87 5.86
C ASP A 203 7.45 -15.28 5.27
N ALA A 204 7.80 -15.39 3.99
CA ALA A 204 8.03 -16.68 3.34
C ALA A 204 9.24 -17.44 3.90
N LEU A 205 10.29 -16.72 4.30
CA LEU A 205 11.53 -17.28 4.85
C LEU A 205 11.51 -17.50 6.37
N ASN A 206 10.59 -16.81 7.07
CA ASN A 206 10.47 -16.86 8.54
C ASN A 206 9.08 -17.35 8.97
N LYS A 207 8.64 -18.48 8.39
CA LYS A 207 7.34 -19.07 8.74
C LYS A 207 7.26 -19.40 10.22
N VAL A 208 6.20 -18.91 10.85
CA VAL A 208 5.88 -19.28 12.24
C VAL A 208 5.03 -20.55 12.20
N GLU A 209 5.50 -21.60 12.84
CA GLU A 209 4.77 -22.88 12.95
C GLU A 209 3.48 -22.69 13.75
N GLY A 210 2.35 -23.18 13.22
CA GLY A 210 1.03 -22.99 13.83
C GLY A 210 0.34 -21.66 13.55
N ALA A 211 0.94 -20.72 12.79
CA ALA A 211 0.27 -19.50 12.39
C ALA A 211 -0.84 -19.78 11.35
N ILE A 212 -2.03 -19.22 11.59
CA ILE A 212 -3.20 -19.37 10.70
C ILE A 212 -3.07 -18.50 9.44
N VAL A 213 -2.05 -17.60 9.39
CA VAL A 213 -1.87 -16.63 8.31
C VAL A 213 -1.39 -17.32 7.03
N LYS A 214 -2.13 -17.15 5.94
CA LYS A 214 -1.72 -17.60 4.61
C LYS A 214 -0.63 -16.70 4.07
N ILE A 215 0.57 -17.27 3.87
CA ILE A 215 1.70 -16.55 3.28
C ILE A 215 1.37 -16.23 1.81
N LYS A 216 1.43 -14.95 1.47
CA LYS A 216 1.20 -14.46 0.10
C LYS A 216 2.48 -14.65 -0.74
N ASP A 217 2.33 -15.02 -2.01
CA ASP A 217 3.44 -15.24 -2.93
C ASP A 217 4.23 -13.93 -3.19
N PRO A 218 5.52 -13.86 -2.86
CA PRO A 218 6.33 -12.68 -3.14
C PRO A 218 6.52 -12.40 -4.63
N MET A 219 6.46 -13.43 -5.51
CA MET A 219 6.68 -13.26 -6.94
C MET A 219 5.63 -12.40 -7.64
N GLU A 220 4.42 -12.27 -7.05
CA GLU A 220 3.42 -11.32 -7.55
C GLU A 220 3.91 -9.87 -7.46
N TYR A 221 4.66 -9.52 -6.40
CA TYR A 221 5.20 -8.17 -6.25
C TYR A 221 6.46 -7.94 -7.07
N LEU A 222 7.21 -8.97 -7.39
CA LEU A 222 8.30 -8.85 -8.35
C LEU A 222 7.78 -8.42 -9.73
N LYS A 223 6.67 -9.00 -10.20
CA LYS A 223 6.04 -8.59 -11.48
C LYS A 223 5.48 -7.17 -11.46
N ARG A 224 4.88 -6.74 -10.34
CA ARG A 224 4.46 -5.35 -10.18
C ARG A 224 5.66 -4.40 -10.24
N LEU A 225 6.73 -4.77 -9.58
CA LEU A 225 7.99 -4.02 -9.58
C LEU A 225 8.58 -3.88 -10.99
N GLU A 226 8.56 -4.96 -11.80
CA GLU A 226 8.99 -4.95 -13.20
C GLU A 226 8.17 -3.96 -14.04
N PHE A 227 6.83 -3.95 -13.88
CA PHE A 227 5.99 -2.97 -14.55
C PHE A 227 6.40 -1.53 -14.19
N HIS A 228 6.53 -1.22 -12.90
CA HIS A 228 6.91 0.12 -12.45
C HIS A 228 8.29 0.54 -12.93
N LYS A 229 9.25 -0.39 -12.98
CA LYS A 229 10.59 -0.13 -13.52
C LYS A 229 10.54 0.26 -15.00
N ASN A 230 9.69 -0.38 -15.79
CA ASN A 230 9.55 -0.17 -17.22
C ASN A 230 8.68 1.04 -17.60
N ALA A 231 7.81 1.51 -16.71
CA ALA A 231 7.05 2.73 -16.91
C ALA A 231 7.97 3.94 -17.09
N LYS A 232 7.63 4.87 -17.98
CA LYS A 232 8.44 6.06 -18.27
C LYS A 232 8.14 7.18 -17.26
N ASN A 233 6.86 7.50 -17.13
CA ASN A 233 6.37 8.57 -16.24
C ASN A 233 4.94 8.24 -15.77
N HIS A 234 4.25 9.20 -15.13
CA HIS A 234 2.90 9.02 -14.62
C HIS A 234 1.83 8.81 -15.71
N GLU A 235 2.11 9.20 -16.97
CA GLU A 235 1.18 9.01 -18.07
C GLU A 235 0.94 7.53 -18.37
N ASP A 236 1.94 6.68 -18.17
CA ASP A 236 1.81 5.22 -18.33
C ASP A 236 0.85 4.58 -17.29
N TYR A 237 0.44 5.33 -16.29
CA TYR A 237 -0.46 4.84 -15.24
C TYR A 237 -1.92 5.22 -15.47
N PHE A 238 -2.21 6.42 -16.00
CA PHE A 238 -3.60 6.90 -16.00
C PHE A 238 -3.95 7.93 -17.11
N PHE A 239 -3.13 8.05 -18.15
CA PHE A 239 -3.44 8.89 -19.32
C PHE A 239 -3.58 8.08 -20.62
#